data_dad93af9b506a31e33214adbd56bd9fb
#
_entry.id   dad93af9b506a31e33214adbd56bd9fb
#
_cell.length_a   1.000
_cell.length_b   1.000
_cell.length_c   1.000
_cell.angle_alpha   90.00
_cell.angle_beta   90.00
_cell.angle_gamma   90.00
#
_symmetry.space_group_name_H-M   'P 1'
#
loop_
_entity.id
_entity.type
_entity.pdbx_description
1 polymer ?
#
loop_
_entity_poly.entity_id
_entity_poly.type
_entity_poly.pdbx_seq_one_letter_code
_entity_poly.pdbx_strand_id
1 'polypeptide(L)'
;MTLPTVLIVPGLRDAVPQHWQTLLETKLARVRSVPPMGRTDLDCAARVAAIEQAAQAIDGPIVIVAHSGGCIMVAHWARQTRRAIHGALLAAPPDFETPMPDGYPTLEALDAAGWLPVPRAPLPFPSLVAASRNDPLGTFERVSELARDWGSERVDLGTVGHLNPASGYGDWPQALDFINRLSAAH
;
A
#
# COMPACT_ATOMS: atom_id res chain seq x y z
N MET A 1 14.13 -20.51 10.52
CA MET A 1 13.06 -19.86 9.76
C MET A 1 13.68 -18.83 8.81
N THR A 2 13.29 -18.85 7.54
CA THR A 2 13.82 -17.88 6.56
C THR A 2 13.17 -16.53 6.81
N LEU A 3 13.95 -15.46 6.95
CA LEU A 3 13.42 -14.10 7.09
C LEU A 3 12.62 -13.72 5.84
N PRO A 4 11.47 -13.05 5.98
CA PRO A 4 10.67 -12.63 4.85
C PRO A 4 11.40 -11.59 3.99
N THR A 5 11.06 -11.58 2.71
CA THR A 5 11.44 -10.49 1.81
C THR A 5 10.34 -9.43 1.83
N VAL A 6 10.72 -8.18 1.98
CA VAL A 6 9.76 -7.07 1.88
C VAL A 6 9.50 -6.77 0.40
N LEU A 7 8.22 -6.78 0.01
CA LEU A 7 7.78 -6.33 -1.31
C LEU A 7 7.14 -4.94 -1.19
N ILE A 8 7.83 -3.93 -1.72
CA ILE A 8 7.33 -2.55 -1.73
C ILE A 8 6.38 -2.35 -2.91
N VAL A 9 5.20 -1.86 -2.62
CA VAL A 9 4.17 -1.51 -3.60
C VAL A 9 3.95 0.01 -3.56
N PRO A 10 4.47 0.77 -4.54
CA PRO A 10 4.33 2.22 -4.57
C PRO A 10 2.90 2.64 -4.92
N GLY A 11 2.58 3.91 -4.66
CA GLY A 11 1.32 4.53 -5.08
C GLY A 11 1.24 4.76 -6.59
N LEU A 12 0.23 5.55 -7.01
CA LEU A 12 0.02 5.90 -8.42
C LEU A 12 1.09 6.85 -8.98
N ARG A 13 1.76 7.60 -8.11
CA ARG A 13 2.85 8.50 -8.48
C ARG A 13 4.17 7.76 -8.39
N ASP A 14 5.12 8.16 -9.27
CA ASP A 14 6.43 7.54 -9.27
C ASP A 14 7.14 7.71 -7.91
N ALA A 15 8.00 6.74 -7.59
CA ALA A 15 8.89 6.83 -6.46
C ALA A 15 9.83 8.03 -6.62
N VAL A 16 10.02 8.78 -5.53
CA VAL A 16 10.99 9.88 -5.45
C VAL A 16 12.01 9.60 -4.36
N PRO A 17 13.25 10.10 -4.47
CA PRO A 17 14.33 9.75 -3.53
C PRO A 17 14.01 10.03 -2.06
N GLN A 18 13.23 11.08 -1.78
CA GLN A 18 12.89 11.51 -0.42
C GLN A 18 11.66 10.77 0.15
N HIS A 19 10.99 9.93 -0.64
CA HIS A 19 9.83 9.18 -0.18
C HIS A 19 10.26 8.08 0.81
N TRP A 20 9.50 7.90 1.89
CA TRP A 20 9.83 6.95 2.93
C TRP A 20 10.02 5.51 2.43
N GLN A 21 9.25 5.08 1.41
CA GLN A 21 9.42 3.74 0.82
C GLN A 21 10.80 3.61 0.13
N THR A 22 11.25 4.65 -0.58
CA THR A 22 12.59 4.67 -1.20
C THR A 22 13.69 4.64 -0.13
N LEU A 23 13.52 5.42 0.95
CA LEU A 23 14.45 5.41 2.07
C LEU A 23 14.43 4.06 2.81
N LEU A 24 13.26 3.46 2.99
CA LEU A 24 13.12 2.15 3.61
C LEU A 24 13.84 1.06 2.81
N GLU A 25 13.77 1.10 1.49
CA GLU A 25 14.44 0.14 0.60
C GLU A 25 15.95 0.10 0.87
N THR A 26 16.58 1.24 1.16
CA THR A 26 18.02 1.29 1.48
C THR A 26 18.38 0.69 2.84
N LYS A 27 17.42 0.49 3.72
CA LYS A 27 17.61 -0.02 5.10
C LYS A 27 17.34 -1.52 5.22
N LEU A 28 16.73 -2.13 4.23
CA LEU A 28 16.32 -3.52 4.26
C LEU A 28 17.32 -4.41 3.51
N ALA A 29 17.76 -5.49 4.16
CA ALA A 29 18.65 -6.47 3.54
C ALA A 29 17.96 -7.35 2.48
N ARG A 30 16.64 -7.58 2.65
CA ARG A 30 15.82 -8.42 1.76
C ARG A 30 14.61 -7.62 1.30
N VAL A 31 14.73 -6.97 0.16
CA VAL A 31 13.69 -6.10 -0.38
C VAL A 31 13.59 -6.24 -1.90
N ARG A 32 12.39 -6.10 -2.40
CA ARG A 32 12.04 -5.94 -3.80
C ARG A 32 11.01 -4.84 -3.90
N SER A 33 11.02 -4.10 -5.01
CA SER A 33 10.00 -3.09 -5.30
C SER A 33 9.28 -3.46 -6.58
N VAL A 34 7.96 -3.28 -6.58
CA VAL A 34 7.18 -3.32 -7.82
C VAL A 34 7.65 -2.13 -8.67
N PRO A 35 8.03 -2.34 -9.94
CA PRO A 35 8.48 -1.24 -10.78
C PRO A 35 7.41 -0.15 -10.92
N PRO A 36 7.77 1.14 -10.88
CA PRO A 36 6.83 2.23 -11.12
C PRO A 36 6.28 2.15 -12.55
N MET A 37 4.99 2.45 -12.71
CA MET A 37 4.30 2.40 -14.02
C MET A 37 3.98 3.78 -14.59
N GLY A 38 4.48 4.84 -13.96
CA GLY A 38 4.23 6.22 -14.38
C GLY A 38 2.86 6.74 -13.92
N ARG A 39 2.71 8.08 -13.97
CA ARG A 39 1.51 8.76 -13.46
C ARG A 39 0.30 8.68 -14.40
N THR A 40 0.54 8.46 -15.68
CA THR A 40 -0.48 8.46 -16.71
C THR A 40 -1.08 7.09 -16.98
N ASP A 41 -0.40 6.04 -16.59
CA ASP A 41 -0.92 4.67 -16.70
C ASP A 41 -1.75 4.34 -15.46
N LEU A 42 -3.07 4.38 -15.62
CA LEU A 42 -4.04 4.08 -14.56
C LEU A 42 -4.58 2.64 -14.64
N ASP A 43 -4.16 1.81 -15.58
CA ASP A 43 -4.68 0.46 -15.75
C ASP A 43 -4.48 -0.37 -14.46
N CYS A 44 -5.57 -0.60 -13.73
CA CYS A 44 -5.57 -1.35 -12.48
C CYS A 44 -5.12 -2.80 -12.70
N ALA A 45 -5.57 -3.45 -13.77
CA ALA A 45 -5.22 -4.84 -14.06
C ALA A 45 -3.72 -4.98 -14.34
N ALA A 46 -3.12 -4.06 -15.08
CA ALA A 46 -1.68 -4.03 -15.34
C ALA A 46 -0.87 -3.85 -14.06
N ARG A 47 -1.33 -2.97 -13.16
CA ARG A 47 -0.67 -2.75 -11.85
C ARG A 47 -0.78 -3.96 -10.94
N VAL A 48 -1.93 -4.62 -10.91
CA VAL A 48 -2.14 -5.88 -10.17
C VAL A 48 -1.25 -6.99 -10.72
N ALA A 49 -1.13 -7.10 -12.04
CA ALA A 49 -0.25 -8.06 -12.70
C ALA A 49 1.24 -7.82 -12.35
N ALA A 50 1.65 -6.56 -12.23
CA ALA A 50 3.01 -6.22 -11.81
C ALA A 50 3.31 -6.67 -10.37
N ILE A 51 2.34 -6.55 -9.44
CA ILE A 51 2.49 -7.09 -8.07
C ILE A 51 2.65 -8.61 -8.13
N GLU A 52 1.78 -9.30 -8.87
CA GLU A 52 1.85 -10.77 -8.99
C GLU A 52 3.20 -11.22 -9.55
N GLN A 53 3.68 -10.59 -10.61
CA GLN A 53 4.97 -10.90 -11.21
C GLN A 53 6.13 -10.70 -10.21
N ALA A 54 6.12 -9.58 -9.48
CA ALA A 54 7.14 -9.31 -8.48
C ALA A 54 7.10 -10.32 -7.32
N ALA A 55 5.89 -10.69 -6.87
CA ALA A 55 5.70 -11.66 -5.79
C ALA A 55 6.14 -13.08 -6.20
N GLN A 56 5.88 -13.48 -7.44
CA GLN A 56 6.30 -14.79 -7.97
C GLN A 56 7.83 -14.91 -8.13
N ALA A 57 8.52 -13.80 -8.30
CA ALA A 57 9.99 -13.76 -8.39
C ALA A 57 10.70 -13.80 -7.01
N ILE A 58 9.95 -13.88 -5.91
CA ILE A 58 10.49 -13.94 -4.54
C ILE A 58 10.37 -15.37 -4.01
N ASP A 59 11.47 -15.95 -3.61
CA ASP A 59 11.47 -17.22 -2.89
C ASP A 59 11.23 -16.99 -1.38
N GLY A 60 10.36 -17.82 -0.80
CA GLY A 60 10.07 -17.79 0.64
C GLY A 60 8.97 -16.78 1.03
N PRO A 61 8.88 -16.44 2.33
CA PRO A 61 7.81 -15.58 2.85
C PRO A 61 7.94 -14.13 2.39
N ILE A 62 6.80 -13.46 2.23
CA ILE A 62 6.71 -12.06 1.78
C ILE A 62 5.97 -11.23 2.83
N VAL A 63 6.51 -10.06 3.16
CA VAL A 63 5.77 -8.97 3.83
C VAL A 63 5.58 -7.84 2.83
N ILE A 64 4.34 -7.44 2.61
CA ILE A 64 4.00 -6.33 1.71
C ILE A 64 4.08 -5.01 2.46
N VAL A 65 4.63 -3.99 1.78
CA VAL A 65 4.65 -2.61 2.27
C VAL A 65 4.11 -1.70 1.16
N ALA A 66 2.85 -1.33 1.27
CA ALA A 66 2.16 -0.51 0.29
C ALA A 66 1.91 0.91 0.80
N HIS A 67 1.85 1.87 -0.11
CA HIS A 67 1.50 3.26 0.17
C HIS A 67 0.44 3.76 -0.80
N SER A 68 -0.50 4.59 -0.29
CA SER A 68 -1.47 5.29 -1.11
C SER A 68 -2.26 4.34 -2.03
N GLY A 69 -2.39 4.66 -3.32
CA GLY A 69 -3.03 3.79 -4.32
C GLY A 69 -2.49 2.36 -4.35
N GLY A 70 -1.24 2.15 -3.91
CA GLY A 70 -0.66 0.82 -3.76
C GLY A 70 -1.43 -0.07 -2.78
N CYS A 71 -2.07 0.51 -1.75
CA CYS A 71 -2.92 -0.22 -0.82
C CYS A 71 -4.16 -0.78 -1.53
N ILE A 72 -4.75 0.02 -2.42
CA ILE A 72 -5.92 -0.41 -3.21
C ILE A 72 -5.51 -1.45 -4.25
N MET A 73 -4.32 -1.32 -4.87
CA MET A 73 -3.75 -2.36 -5.74
C MET A 73 -3.63 -3.69 -5.00
N VAL A 74 -3.12 -3.68 -3.78
CA VAL A 74 -2.99 -4.88 -2.94
C VAL A 74 -4.35 -5.50 -2.65
N ALA A 75 -5.38 -4.70 -2.37
CA ALA A 75 -6.73 -5.20 -2.15
C ALA A 75 -7.31 -5.89 -3.41
N HIS A 76 -7.09 -5.32 -4.60
CA HIS A 76 -7.47 -5.97 -5.87
C HIS A 76 -6.68 -7.26 -6.11
N TRP A 77 -5.36 -7.22 -5.91
CA TRP A 77 -4.48 -8.37 -6.08
C TRP A 77 -4.82 -9.52 -5.13
N ALA A 78 -5.14 -9.22 -3.87
CA ALA A 78 -5.47 -10.21 -2.84
C ALA A 78 -6.67 -11.10 -3.20
N ARG A 79 -7.57 -10.64 -4.10
CA ARG A 79 -8.72 -11.41 -4.56
C ARG A 79 -8.36 -12.57 -5.49
N GLN A 80 -7.19 -12.55 -6.11
CA GLN A 80 -6.84 -13.49 -7.15
C GLN A 80 -5.51 -14.21 -6.93
N THR A 81 -4.63 -13.66 -6.08
CA THR A 81 -3.34 -14.29 -5.82
C THR A 81 -3.50 -15.59 -5.03
N ARG A 82 -2.65 -16.55 -5.35
CA ARG A 82 -2.45 -17.77 -4.56
C ARG A 82 -1.13 -17.75 -3.79
N ARG A 83 -0.40 -16.63 -3.88
CA ARG A 83 0.87 -16.47 -3.20
C ARG A 83 0.64 -16.33 -1.69
N ALA A 84 1.31 -17.16 -0.89
CA ALA A 84 1.27 -17.03 0.55
C ALA A 84 1.99 -15.74 0.98
N ILE A 85 1.28 -14.88 1.70
CA ILE A 85 1.77 -13.59 2.22
C ILE A 85 1.79 -13.65 3.74
N HIS A 86 2.91 -13.27 4.32
CA HIS A 86 3.14 -13.28 5.76
C HIS A 86 2.37 -12.17 6.47
N GLY A 87 2.30 -11.01 5.82
CA GLY A 87 1.55 -9.87 6.31
C GLY A 87 1.69 -8.66 5.39
N ALA A 88 0.89 -7.62 5.66
CA ALA A 88 0.92 -6.38 4.88
C ALA A 88 0.84 -5.14 5.77
N LEU A 89 1.71 -4.17 5.52
CA LEU A 89 1.62 -2.79 6.00
C LEU A 89 1.03 -1.94 4.88
N LEU A 90 -0.15 -1.38 5.12
CA LEU A 90 -0.93 -0.58 4.17
C LEU A 90 -0.99 0.86 4.68
N ALA A 91 -0.13 1.73 4.16
CA ALA A 91 0.04 3.09 4.66
C ALA A 91 -0.78 4.08 3.84
N ALA A 92 -1.62 4.87 4.50
CA ALA A 92 -2.42 5.96 3.95
C ALA A 92 -3.21 5.56 2.68
N PRO A 93 -4.06 4.52 2.72
CA PRO A 93 -4.91 4.19 1.58
C PRO A 93 -5.83 5.37 1.25
N PRO A 94 -5.93 5.79 -0.03
CA PRO A 94 -6.84 6.86 -0.42
C PRO A 94 -8.28 6.38 -0.47
N ASP A 95 -9.23 7.30 -0.35
CA ASP A 95 -10.64 7.03 -0.61
C ASP A 95 -10.94 7.21 -2.11
N PHE A 96 -10.85 6.14 -2.88
CA PHE A 96 -11.15 6.16 -4.31
C PHE A 96 -12.64 6.18 -4.64
N GLU A 97 -13.51 6.17 -3.63
CA GLU A 97 -14.97 6.19 -3.81
C GLU A 97 -15.58 7.59 -3.63
N THR A 98 -14.74 8.58 -3.29
CA THR A 98 -15.12 10.01 -3.22
C THR A 98 -14.21 10.86 -4.11
N PRO A 99 -14.68 12.03 -4.58
CA PRO A 99 -13.86 12.94 -5.37
C PRO A 99 -12.57 13.34 -4.63
N MET A 100 -11.44 13.20 -5.30
CA MET A 100 -10.14 13.60 -4.77
C MET A 100 -9.79 15.05 -5.18
N PRO A 101 -8.82 15.68 -4.51
CA PRO A 101 -8.35 17.01 -4.87
C PRO A 101 -7.83 17.10 -6.32
N ASP A 102 -7.74 18.31 -6.84
CA ASP A 102 -7.19 18.60 -8.17
C ASP A 102 -5.78 17.99 -8.35
N GLY A 103 -5.51 17.47 -9.54
CA GLY A 103 -4.24 16.81 -9.86
C GLY A 103 -4.19 15.30 -9.50
N TYR A 104 -5.26 14.75 -8.96
CA TYR A 104 -5.48 13.32 -8.77
C TYR A 104 -6.51 12.80 -9.78
N PRO A 105 -6.58 11.47 -10.03
CA PRO A 105 -7.57 10.90 -10.95
C PRO A 105 -9.00 11.20 -10.50
N THR A 106 -9.88 11.48 -11.46
CA THR A 106 -11.32 11.61 -11.21
C THR A 106 -11.96 10.25 -10.95
N LEU A 107 -13.17 10.24 -10.35
CA LEU A 107 -13.93 9.00 -10.16
C LEU A 107 -14.20 8.29 -11.49
N GLU A 108 -14.51 9.04 -12.56
CA GLU A 108 -14.72 8.47 -13.91
C GLU A 108 -13.46 7.82 -14.45
N ALA A 109 -12.30 8.45 -14.25
CA ALA A 109 -11.01 7.89 -14.67
C ALA A 109 -10.65 6.62 -13.88
N LEU A 110 -10.93 6.60 -12.58
CA LEU A 110 -10.73 5.42 -11.74
C LEU A 110 -11.66 4.27 -12.13
N ASP A 111 -12.94 4.57 -12.38
CA ASP A 111 -13.92 3.57 -12.80
C ASP A 111 -13.55 2.98 -14.15
N ALA A 112 -13.25 3.83 -15.14
CA ALA A 112 -12.83 3.40 -16.47
C ALA A 112 -11.53 2.58 -16.46
N ALA A 113 -10.65 2.81 -15.49
CA ALA A 113 -9.39 2.08 -15.34
C ALA A 113 -9.48 0.83 -14.44
N GLY A 114 -10.68 0.48 -13.96
CA GLY A 114 -10.94 -0.76 -13.24
C GLY A 114 -10.64 -0.73 -11.74
N TRP A 115 -10.56 0.47 -11.12
CA TRP A 115 -10.33 0.61 -9.69
C TRP A 115 -11.59 0.48 -8.85
N LEU A 116 -12.76 0.70 -9.45
CA LEU A 116 -14.04 0.67 -8.77
C LEU A 116 -14.86 -0.57 -9.17
N PRO A 117 -15.64 -1.13 -8.24
CA PRO A 117 -15.68 -0.80 -6.82
C PRO A 117 -14.39 -1.22 -6.10
N VAL A 118 -13.99 -0.46 -5.08
CA VAL A 118 -12.86 -0.84 -4.22
C VAL A 118 -13.19 -2.15 -3.49
N PRO A 119 -12.30 -3.18 -3.54
CA PRO A 119 -12.54 -4.42 -2.83
C PRO A 119 -12.66 -4.22 -1.32
N ARG A 120 -13.73 -4.77 -0.72
CA ARG A 120 -14.07 -4.63 0.70
C ARG A 120 -14.03 -5.95 1.48
N ALA A 121 -13.71 -7.06 0.81
CA ALA A 121 -13.57 -8.35 1.48
C ALA A 121 -12.35 -8.37 2.41
N PRO A 122 -12.38 -9.12 3.53
CA PRO A 122 -11.23 -9.32 4.37
C PRO A 122 -10.02 -9.82 3.57
N LEU A 123 -8.85 -9.26 3.88
CA LEU A 123 -7.59 -9.69 3.25
C LEU A 123 -7.23 -11.10 3.76
N PRO A 124 -6.70 -11.98 2.90
CA PRO A 124 -6.37 -13.36 3.27
C PRO A 124 -5.06 -13.49 4.08
N PHE A 125 -4.55 -12.40 4.64
CA PHE A 125 -3.32 -12.33 5.42
C PHE A 125 -3.41 -11.25 6.51
N PRO A 126 -2.64 -11.37 7.60
CA PRO A 126 -2.57 -10.34 8.64
C PRO A 126 -2.15 -8.99 8.06
N SER A 127 -2.80 -7.91 8.47
CA SER A 127 -2.50 -6.60 7.92
C SER A 127 -2.68 -5.47 8.92
N LEU A 128 -1.88 -4.42 8.72
CA LEU A 128 -1.92 -3.16 9.46
C LEU A 128 -2.27 -2.05 8.48
N VAL A 129 -3.30 -1.27 8.77
CA VAL A 129 -3.62 -0.03 8.05
C VAL A 129 -3.14 1.15 8.88
N ALA A 130 -2.13 1.85 8.39
CA ALA A 130 -1.61 3.05 9.03
C ALA A 130 -2.35 4.29 8.50
N ALA A 131 -3.13 4.94 9.38
CA ALA A 131 -4.03 6.03 9.05
C ALA A 131 -3.54 7.36 9.61
N SER A 132 -3.64 8.42 8.80
CA SER A 132 -3.37 9.80 9.19
C SER A 132 -4.66 10.56 9.43
N ARG A 133 -4.68 11.42 10.45
CA ARG A 133 -5.87 12.21 10.82
C ARG A 133 -6.12 13.41 9.92
N ASN A 134 -5.15 13.81 9.12
CA ASN A 134 -5.22 14.97 8.21
C ASN A 134 -4.80 14.63 6.77
N ASP A 135 -5.02 13.40 6.35
CA ASP A 135 -4.77 12.99 4.96
C ASP A 135 -5.81 13.63 4.03
N PRO A 136 -5.41 14.41 3.03
CA PRO A 136 -6.36 15.03 2.09
C PRO A 136 -6.98 14.03 1.11
N LEU A 137 -6.43 12.81 0.98
CA LEU A 137 -6.88 11.80 0.03
C LEU A 137 -7.80 10.74 0.63
N GLY A 138 -7.93 10.72 1.95
CA GLY A 138 -8.81 9.79 2.63
C GLY A 138 -8.99 10.20 4.08
N THR A 139 -10.22 10.55 4.48
CA THR A 139 -10.48 10.91 5.86
C THR A 139 -10.18 9.74 6.80
N PHE A 140 -9.84 10.06 8.04
CA PHE A 140 -9.53 9.05 9.05
C PHE A 140 -10.66 8.03 9.24
N GLU A 141 -11.91 8.48 9.13
CA GLU A 141 -13.11 7.66 9.20
C GLU A 141 -13.18 6.68 8.03
N ARG A 142 -13.01 7.16 6.80
CA ARG A 142 -13.06 6.33 5.59
C ARG A 142 -11.93 5.30 5.56
N VAL A 143 -10.73 5.70 5.97
CA VAL A 143 -9.60 4.77 6.11
C VAL A 143 -9.84 3.75 7.22
N SER A 144 -10.52 4.15 8.30
CA SER A 144 -10.92 3.23 9.39
C SER A 144 -11.98 2.23 8.93
N GLU A 145 -12.90 2.63 8.05
CA GLU A 145 -13.86 1.72 7.42
C GLU A 145 -13.15 0.68 6.54
N LEU A 146 -12.21 1.13 5.69
CA LEU A 146 -11.38 0.21 4.88
C LEU A 146 -10.64 -0.80 5.77
N ALA A 147 -9.99 -0.33 6.83
CA ALA A 147 -9.28 -1.21 7.75
C ALA A 147 -10.20 -2.28 8.35
N ARG A 148 -11.40 -1.89 8.79
CA ARG A 148 -12.39 -2.83 9.33
C ARG A 148 -12.83 -3.85 8.29
N ASP A 149 -13.16 -3.41 7.07
CA ASP A 149 -13.64 -4.27 6.00
C ASP A 149 -12.55 -5.27 5.57
N TRP A 150 -11.29 -4.83 5.52
CA TRP A 150 -10.14 -5.68 5.22
C TRP A 150 -9.72 -6.60 6.37
N GLY A 151 -10.33 -6.48 7.54
CA GLY A 151 -9.93 -7.23 8.74
C GLY A 151 -8.55 -6.81 9.27
N SER A 152 -8.11 -5.61 8.94
CA SER A 152 -6.80 -5.06 9.32
C SER A 152 -6.85 -4.41 10.68
N GLU A 153 -5.75 -4.49 11.43
CA GLU A 153 -5.57 -3.62 12.59
C GLU A 153 -5.28 -2.20 12.12
N ARG A 154 -6.02 -1.23 12.66
CA ARG A 154 -5.78 0.18 12.36
C ARG A 154 -4.74 0.76 13.30
N VAL A 155 -3.71 1.41 12.74
CA VAL A 155 -2.71 2.19 13.46
C VAL A 155 -2.96 3.67 13.22
N ASP A 156 -3.11 4.44 14.29
CA ASP A 156 -3.30 5.90 14.24
C ASP A 156 -1.92 6.58 14.26
N LEU A 157 -1.56 7.25 13.19
CA LEU A 157 -0.29 7.96 13.06
C LEU A 157 -0.35 9.42 13.51
N GLY A 158 -1.52 9.91 13.95
CA GLY A 158 -1.72 11.33 14.21
C GLY A 158 -1.84 12.13 12.90
N THR A 159 -1.29 13.34 12.90
CA THR A 159 -1.39 14.29 11.78
C THR A 159 -0.11 14.28 10.93
N VAL A 160 0.02 13.32 10.04
CA VAL A 160 1.21 13.10 9.19
C VAL A 160 0.94 13.35 7.70
N GLY A 161 -0.19 14.00 7.38
CA GLY A 161 -0.60 14.22 6.00
C GLY A 161 -0.79 12.91 5.24
N HIS A 162 -0.41 12.88 3.97
CA HIS A 162 -0.47 11.66 3.13
C HIS A 162 0.82 10.82 3.19
N LEU A 163 1.63 10.95 4.23
CA LEU A 163 2.92 10.27 4.36
C LEU A 163 3.79 10.38 3.09
N ASN A 164 3.90 11.56 2.53
CA ASN A 164 4.69 11.83 1.33
C ASN A 164 5.53 13.10 1.50
N PRO A 165 6.54 13.35 0.64
CA PRO A 165 7.35 14.55 0.71
C PRO A 165 6.56 15.85 0.62
N ALA A 166 5.46 15.88 -0.14
CA ALA A 166 4.58 17.05 -0.24
C ALA A 166 3.90 17.41 1.10
N SER A 167 3.71 16.42 1.98
CA SER A 167 3.21 16.60 3.35
C SER A 167 4.34 16.93 4.35
N GLY A 168 5.57 17.11 3.88
CA GLY A 168 6.75 17.26 4.73
C GLY A 168 7.20 15.97 5.41
N TYR A 169 6.73 14.82 4.95
CA TYR A 169 7.03 13.52 5.54
C TYR A 169 8.17 12.84 4.77
N GLY A 170 9.24 12.55 5.48
CA GLY A 170 10.43 11.88 4.96
C GLY A 170 10.59 10.47 5.53
N ASP A 171 11.74 10.21 6.16
CA ASP A 171 12.02 8.91 6.77
C ASP A 171 10.97 8.50 7.80
N TRP A 172 10.60 7.21 7.76
CA TRP A 172 9.60 6.62 8.67
C TRP A 172 10.18 5.39 9.39
N PRO A 173 10.98 5.58 10.45
CA PRO A 173 11.62 4.48 11.19
C PRO A 173 10.61 3.47 11.75
N GLN A 174 9.43 3.92 12.17
CA GLN A 174 8.37 3.06 12.72
C GLN A 174 7.89 1.99 11.72
N ALA A 175 8.07 2.20 10.42
CA ALA A 175 7.76 1.18 9.42
C ALA A 175 8.53 -0.12 9.66
N LEU A 176 9.78 -0.04 10.15
CA LEU A 176 10.59 -1.22 10.47
C LEU A 176 9.97 -2.01 11.64
N ASP A 177 9.42 -1.33 12.65
CA ASP A 177 8.76 -1.98 13.78
C ASP A 177 7.52 -2.74 13.33
N PHE A 178 6.72 -2.16 12.43
CA PHE A 178 5.55 -2.82 11.85
C PHE A 178 5.94 -4.02 10.99
N ILE A 179 6.98 -3.89 10.17
CA ILE A 179 7.50 -5.01 9.36
C ILE A 179 7.98 -6.14 10.26
N ASN A 180 8.73 -5.84 11.31
CA ASN A 180 9.21 -6.84 12.27
C ASN A 180 8.04 -7.53 12.96
N ARG A 181 7.03 -6.78 13.38
CA ARG A 181 5.82 -7.33 13.99
C ARG A 181 5.07 -8.27 13.05
N LEU A 182 4.87 -7.87 11.80
CA LEU A 182 4.25 -8.71 10.77
C LEU A 182 5.09 -9.95 10.44
N SER A 183 6.41 -9.83 10.50
CA SER A 183 7.34 -10.94 10.25
C SER A 183 7.34 -11.98 11.37
N ALA A 184 6.98 -11.59 12.59
CA ALA A 184 6.98 -12.47 13.77
C ALA A 184 5.63 -13.17 14.02
N ALA A 185 4.57 -12.82 13.29
CA ALA A 185 3.18 -13.23 13.53
C ALA A 185 2.84 -14.69 13.13
N HIS A 186 3.85 -15.57 13.00
CA HIS A 186 3.66 -17.00 12.63
C HIS A 186 4.56 -17.93 13.43
#